data_45de65ccb61dde707be1b7181399bb02
#
_entry.id   45de65ccb61dde707be1b7181399bb02
#
_cell.length_a   1.000
_cell.length_b   1.000
_cell.length_c   1.000
_cell.angle_alpha   90.00
_cell.angle_beta   90.00
_cell.angle_gamma   90.00
#
_symmetry.space_group_name_H-M   'P 1'
#
loop_
_entity.id
_entity.type
_entity.pdbx_description
1 polymer ?
#
loop_
_entity_poly.entity_id
_entity_poly.type
_entity_poly.pdbx_seq_one_letter_code
_entity_poly.pdbx_strand_id
1 'polypeptide(L)'
;MVLSALSLLVSVNASSPATDILYWPVGSAQPSVLARVSYDPTSMKSDVLSYTPPKNQDGGLVRIGLYTTTPTNTKQWVGSLVSLSALTGNEQPTIRLHLGPANEVYHVSLAASSAAQSSATGLQVDLAANEVGVQPHLNRPVVVNPDGGNAEEPEEKSLLQR
;
A
#
# COMPACT_ATOMS: atom_id res chain seq x y z
N MET A 1 21.23 -9.89 -55.21
CA MET A 1 20.19 -10.49 -54.38
C MET A 1 20.41 -10.02 -52.96
N VAL A 2 19.64 -9.00 -52.54
CA VAL A 2 19.77 -8.40 -51.19
C VAL A 2 18.59 -8.95 -50.36
N LEU A 3 18.90 -9.83 -49.38
CA LEU A 3 17.87 -10.28 -48.40
C LEU A 3 17.67 -9.18 -47.37
N SER A 4 16.53 -8.55 -47.41
CA SER A 4 16.07 -7.62 -46.37
C SER A 4 15.45 -8.42 -45.22
N ALA A 5 16.12 -8.46 -44.07
CA ALA A 5 15.59 -9.07 -42.85
C ALA A 5 14.66 -8.10 -42.19
N LEU A 6 13.35 -8.37 -42.24
CA LEU A 6 12.30 -7.63 -41.54
C LEU A 6 12.23 -8.11 -40.08
N SER A 7 12.82 -7.35 -39.17
CA SER A 7 12.71 -7.62 -37.72
C SER A 7 11.31 -7.18 -37.24
N LEU A 8 10.47 -8.14 -36.89
CA LEU A 8 9.23 -7.89 -36.15
C LEU A 8 9.56 -7.53 -34.69
N LEU A 9 9.37 -6.26 -34.36
CA LEU A 9 9.33 -5.81 -32.97
C LEU A 9 7.99 -6.26 -32.36
N VAL A 10 8.00 -7.33 -31.58
CA VAL A 10 6.87 -7.73 -30.74
C VAL A 10 6.86 -6.83 -29.52
N SER A 11 5.98 -5.83 -29.51
CA SER A 11 5.70 -5.03 -28.32
C SER A 11 4.93 -5.89 -27.32
N VAL A 12 5.60 -6.39 -26.29
CA VAL A 12 4.94 -7.01 -25.15
C VAL A 12 4.31 -5.87 -24.33
N ASN A 13 3.02 -5.66 -24.50
CA ASN A 13 2.24 -4.81 -23.60
C ASN A 13 2.15 -5.54 -22.24
N ALA A 14 3.00 -5.19 -21.29
CA ALA A 14 2.83 -5.59 -19.91
C ALA A 14 1.55 -4.91 -19.40
N SER A 15 0.45 -5.66 -19.29
CA SER A 15 -0.76 -5.17 -18.65
C SER A 15 -0.47 -4.94 -17.17
N SER A 16 -0.78 -3.74 -16.67
CA SER A 16 -0.67 -3.45 -15.25
C SER A 16 -1.48 -4.46 -14.43
N PRO A 17 -0.93 -4.99 -13.33
CA PRO A 17 -1.66 -5.89 -12.46
C PRO A 17 -2.94 -5.23 -11.97
N ALA A 18 -4.01 -6.00 -11.84
CA ALA A 18 -5.28 -5.53 -11.33
C ALA A 18 -5.75 -6.41 -10.16
N THR A 19 -6.38 -5.77 -9.17
CA THR A 19 -6.92 -6.45 -8.00
C THR A 19 -8.36 -6.05 -7.74
N ASP A 20 -9.15 -6.99 -7.20
CA ASP A 20 -10.51 -6.74 -6.76
C ASP A 20 -10.50 -6.45 -5.25
N ILE A 21 -10.99 -5.29 -4.88
CA ILE A 21 -11.22 -4.90 -3.49
C ILE A 21 -12.65 -5.32 -3.15
N LEU A 22 -12.77 -6.08 -2.10
CA LEU A 22 -14.04 -6.65 -1.66
C LEU A 22 -14.57 -5.90 -0.44
N TYR A 23 -15.88 -5.86 -0.34
CA TYR A 23 -16.66 -5.30 0.73
C TYR A 23 -17.51 -6.41 1.34
N TRP A 24 -17.43 -6.56 2.68
CA TRP A 24 -18.10 -7.64 3.38
C TRP A 24 -18.78 -7.10 4.65
N PRO A 25 -20.09 -6.81 4.61
CA PRO A 25 -20.84 -6.50 5.80
C PRO A 25 -20.74 -7.62 6.84
N VAL A 26 -20.66 -7.26 8.13
CA VAL A 26 -20.48 -8.24 9.21
C VAL A 26 -21.64 -9.25 9.25
N GLY A 27 -22.85 -8.83 8.89
CA GLY A 27 -24.04 -9.70 8.84
C GLY A 27 -24.22 -10.48 7.53
N SER A 28 -23.36 -10.31 6.54
CA SER A 28 -23.50 -10.99 5.24
C SER A 28 -22.73 -12.30 5.20
N ALA A 29 -23.27 -13.30 4.50
CA ALA A 29 -22.61 -14.59 4.33
C ALA A 29 -21.39 -14.53 3.39
N GLN A 30 -21.41 -13.59 2.42
CA GLN A 30 -20.38 -13.49 1.38
C GLN A 30 -20.03 -12.03 1.10
N PRO A 31 -18.78 -11.74 0.69
CA PRO A 31 -18.36 -10.42 0.23
C PRO A 31 -18.90 -10.11 -1.16
N SER A 32 -18.97 -8.82 -1.47
CA SER A 32 -19.24 -8.27 -2.80
C SER A 32 -18.03 -7.49 -3.29
N VAL A 33 -17.91 -7.29 -4.61
CA VAL A 33 -16.87 -6.45 -5.18
C VAL A 33 -17.23 -4.99 -4.90
N LEU A 34 -16.31 -4.26 -4.25
CA LEU A 34 -16.41 -2.84 -3.99
C LEU A 34 -15.80 -2.05 -5.15
N ALA A 35 -14.59 -2.42 -5.53
CA ALA A 35 -13.86 -1.77 -6.61
C ALA A 35 -12.91 -2.74 -7.30
N ARG A 36 -12.60 -2.44 -8.56
CA ARG A 36 -11.51 -3.06 -9.30
C ARG A 36 -10.48 -1.99 -9.60
N VAL A 37 -9.24 -2.25 -9.22
CA VAL A 37 -8.14 -1.29 -9.31
C VAL A 37 -7.00 -1.91 -10.09
N SER A 38 -6.49 -1.19 -11.08
CA SER A 38 -5.20 -1.49 -11.69
C SER A 38 -4.13 -0.64 -11.00
N TYR A 39 -2.92 -1.15 -10.88
CA TYR A 39 -1.84 -0.45 -10.22
C TYR A 39 -0.49 -0.73 -10.88
N ASP A 40 0.40 0.25 -10.77
CA ASP A 40 1.80 0.11 -11.21
C ASP A 40 2.72 0.32 -10.01
N PRO A 41 3.34 -0.74 -9.49
CA PRO A 41 4.22 -0.65 -8.33
C PRO A 41 5.50 0.15 -8.61
N THR A 42 5.90 0.29 -9.87
CA THR A 42 7.11 1.02 -10.26
C THR A 42 6.90 2.53 -10.20
N SER A 43 5.78 3.00 -10.74
CA SER A 43 5.44 4.43 -10.75
C SER A 43 4.61 4.87 -9.54
N MET A 44 4.20 3.91 -8.68
CA MET A 44 3.31 4.12 -7.54
C MET A 44 2.00 4.81 -7.94
N LYS A 45 1.46 4.44 -9.11
CA LYS A 45 0.19 4.95 -9.62
C LYS A 45 -0.87 3.87 -9.62
N SER A 46 -2.11 4.30 -9.43
CA SER A 46 -3.28 3.43 -9.47
C SER A 46 -4.41 4.07 -10.27
N ASP A 47 -5.19 3.22 -10.94
CA ASP A 47 -6.38 3.61 -11.67
C ASP A 47 -7.58 2.77 -11.21
N VAL A 48 -8.69 3.42 -10.90
CA VAL A 48 -9.94 2.76 -10.51
C VAL A 48 -10.70 2.37 -11.79
N LEU A 49 -10.70 1.09 -12.10
CA LEU A 49 -11.37 0.55 -13.29
C LEU A 49 -12.89 0.46 -13.11
N SER A 50 -13.33 0.16 -11.89
CA SER A 50 -14.75 0.15 -11.51
C SER A 50 -14.90 0.38 -10.02
N TYR A 51 -15.98 1.06 -9.63
CA TYR A 51 -16.35 1.29 -8.24
C TYR A 51 -17.87 1.19 -8.09
N THR A 52 -18.31 0.39 -7.12
CA THR A 52 -19.72 0.25 -6.77
C THR A 52 -19.87 0.64 -5.30
N PRO A 53 -20.29 1.89 -5.01
CA PRO A 53 -20.45 2.33 -3.63
C PRO A 53 -21.46 1.45 -2.90
N PRO A 54 -21.23 1.15 -1.62
CA PRO A 54 -22.20 0.43 -0.82
C PRO A 54 -23.51 1.20 -0.77
N LYS A 55 -24.62 0.50 -0.91
CA LYS A 55 -25.94 1.11 -0.71
C LYS A 55 -26.05 1.50 0.77
N ASN A 56 -26.55 2.71 1.04
CA ASN A 56 -26.84 3.16 2.40
C ASN A 56 -27.74 2.12 3.10
N GLN A 57 -27.15 1.42 4.05
CA GLN A 57 -27.84 0.60 5.02
C GLN A 57 -27.51 1.20 6.39
N ASP A 58 -28.44 1.11 7.32
CA ASP A 58 -28.27 1.62 8.67
C ASP A 58 -26.89 1.30 9.23
N GLY A 59 -26.20 2.32 9.70
CA GLY A 59 -24.76 2.33 10.00
C GLY A 59 -24.29 1.07 10.72
N GLY A 60 -23.20 0.50 10.25
CA GLY A 60 -22.64 -0.74 10.78
C GLY A 60 -21.15 -0.86 10.47
N LEU A 61 -20.60 -1.96 10.92
CA LEU A 61 -19.21 -2.33 10.62
C LEU A 61 -19.17 -3.20 9.36
N VAL A 62 -18.21 -2.91 8.51
CA VAL A 62 -17.93 -3.67 7.30
C VAL A 62 -16.45 -4.00 7.22
N ARG A 63 -16.15 -5.14 6.60
CA ARG A 63 -14.77 -5.50 6.28
C ARG A 63 -14.49 -5.07 4.85
N ILE A 64 -13.39 -4.38 4.65
CA ILE A 64 -12.81 -4.12 3.32
C ILE A 64 -11.53 -4.92 3.17
N GLY A 65 -11.30 -5.54 2.03
CA GLY A 65 -10.12 -6.38 1.87
C GLY A 65 -10.09 -7.12 0.55
N LEU A 66 -9.25 -8.12 0.50
CA LEU A 66 -9.07 -8.99 -0.67
C LEU A 66 -8.78 -10.43 -0.24
N TYR A 67 -8.83 -11.34 -1.20
CA TYR A 67 -8.32 -12.67 -0.99
C TYR A 67 -6.88 -12.76 -1.51
N THR A 68 -5.98 -13.26 -0.66
CA THR A 68 -4.61 -13.59 -1.02
C THR A 68 -4.42 -15.09 -1.12
N THR A 69 -3.40 -15.49 -1.84
CA THR A 69 -2.95 -16.89 -1.92
C THR A 69 -1.62 -17.01 -1.20
N THR A 70 -1.54 -17.92 -0.26
CA THR A 70 -0.29 -18.28 0.42
C THR A 70 0.08 -19.72 0.06
N PRO A 71 1.33 -20.17 0.28
CA PRO A 71 1.72 -21.56 0.02
C PRO A 71 0.88 -22.61 0.78
N THR A 72 0.35 -22.22 1.94
CA THR A 72 -0.44 -23.10 2.82
C THR A 72 -1.95 -22.92 2.65
N ASN A 73 -2.41 -21.82 2.07
CA ASN A 73 -3.83 -21.53 1.90
C ASN A 73 -4.07 -20.79 0.58
N THR A 74 -4.84 -21.41 -0.29
CA THR A 74 -5.15 -20.86 -1.62
C THR A 74 -6.14 -19.70 -1.62
N LYS A 75 -6.82 -19.46 -0.49
CA LYS A 75 -7.83 -18.39 -0.36
C LYS A 75 -7.89 -17.87 1.07
N GLN A 76 -7.05 -16.91 1.39
CA GLN A 76 -7.03 -16.26 2.70
C GLN A 76 -7.57 -14.84 2.60
N TRP A 77 -8.53 -14.50 3.46
CA TRP A 77 -9.03 -13.13 3.58
C TRP A 77 -8.03 -12.27 4.33
N VAL A 78 -7.74 -11.10 3.76
CA VAL A 78 -6.92 -10.06 4.40
C VAL A 78 -7.60 -8.70 4.20
N GLY A 79 -7.70 -7.92 5.26
CA GLY A 79 -8.33 -6.59 5.17
C GLY A 79 -8.55 -5.96 6.52
N SER A 80 -9.28 -4.84 6.50
CA SER A 80 -9.58 -3.99 7.66
C SER A 80 -11.07 -3.98 7.97
N LEU A 81 -11.41 -3.80 9.25
CA LEU A 81 -12.75 -3.53 9.71
C LEU A 81 -12.95 -2.01 9.80
N VAL A 82 -13.96 -1.49 9.12
CA VAL A 82 -14.24 -0.05 9.05
C VAL A 82 -15.71 0.22 9.29
N SER A 83 -16.05 1.47 9.64
CA SER A 83 -17.44 1.92 9.66
C SER A 83 -17.97 2.07 8.24
N LEU A 84 -19.21 1.65 8.01
CA LEU A 84 -19.87 1.87 6.72
C LEU A 84 -19.98 3.35 6.38
N SER A 85 -20.17 4.21 7.38
CA SER A 85 -20.22 5.66 7.20
C SER A 85 -18.94 6.25 6.60
N ALA A 86 -17.79 5.61 6.83
CA ALA A 86 -16.51 6.04 6.23
C ALA A 86 -16.41 5.72 4.73
N LEU A 87 -17.24 4.83 4.21
CA LEU A 87 -17.35 4.53 2.78
C LEU A 87 -18.48 5.27 2.08
N THR A 88 -19.48 5.74 2.83
CA THR A 88 -20.71 6.35 2.31
C THR A 88 -20.90 7.80 2.73
N GLY A 89 -19.92 8.37 3.44
CA GLY A 89 -19.93 9.75 3.90
C GLY A 89 -19.88 10.78 2.76
N ASN A 90 -19.92 12.06 3.12
CA ASN A 90 -19.87 13.16 2.16
C ASN A 90 -18.47 13.34 1.52
N GLU A 91 -17.45 12.77 2.13
CA GLU A 91 -16.08 12.80 1.63
C GLU A 91 -15.79 11.53 0.80
N GLN A 92 -14.98 11.69 -0.24
CA GLN A 92 -14.56 10.56 -1.04
C GLN A 92 -13.68 9.62 -0.19
N PRO A 93 -14.04 8.33 -0.08
CA PRO A 93 -13.20 7.40 0.64
C PRO A 93 -11.86 7.20 -0.08
N THR A 94 -10.78 7.15 0.70
CA THR A 94 -9.44 6.82 0.20
C THR A 94 -9.07 5.44 0.69
N ILE A 95 -8.89 4.51 -0.24
CA ILE A 95 -8.42 3.16 0.04
C ILE A 95 -6.91 3.11 -0.17
N ARG A 96 -6.18 2.54 0.78
CA ARG A 96 -4.75 2.31 0.67
C ARG A 96 -4.46 0.86 0.42
N LEU A 97 -3.77 0.57 -0.69
CA LEU A 97 -3.26 -0.75 -1.04
C LEU A 97 -1.81 -0.86 -0.56
N HIS A 98 -1.54 -1.84 0.28
CA HIS A 98 -0.21 -2.11 0.79
C HIS A 98 0.47 -3.16 -0.08
N LEU A 99 1.62 -2.78 -0.66
CA LEU A 99 2.41 -3.62 -1.55
C LEU A 99 3.49 -4.38 -0.77
N GLY A 100 3.58 -5.67 -1.03
CA GLY A 100 4.62 -6.53 -0.50
C GLY A 100 5.93 -6.46 -1.32
N PRO A 101 6.96 -7.22 -0.90
CA PRO A 101 8.27 -7.21 -1.55
C PRO A 101 8.25 -7.68 -3.01
N ALA A 102 7.29 -8.52 -3.38
CA ALA A 102 7.09 -9.00 -4.75
C ALA A 102 6.09 -8.12 -5.54
N ASN A 103 5.80 -6.90 -5.05
CA ASN A 103 4.86 -5.95 -5.64
C ASN A 103 3.39 -6.44 -5.69
N GLU A 104 3.05 -7.44 -4.92
CA GLU A 104 1.68 -7.90 -4.71
C GLU A 104 0.96 -7.07 -3.65
N VAL A 105 -0.35 -6.91 -3.81
CA VAL A 105 -1.18 -6.30 -2.75
C VAL A 105 -1.40 -7.34 -1.66
N TYR A 106 -0.86 -7.09 -0.46
CA TYR A 106 -1.00 -7.98 0.68
C TYR A 106 -2.00 -7.51 1.73
N HIS A 107 -2.38 -6.23 1.71
CA HIS A 107 -3.33 -5.67 2.67
C HIS A 107 -4.07 -4.46 2.09
N VAL A 108 -5.29 -4.23 2.57
CA VAL A 108 -6.14 -3.09 2.23
C VAL A 108 -6.58 -2.38 3.50
N SER A 109 -6.43 -1.07 3.53
CA SER A 109 -6.91 -0.23 4.63
C SER A 109 -7.63 1.01 4.12
N LEU A 110 -8.45 1.63 4.96
CA LEU A 110 -9.02 2.94 4.69
C LEU A 110 -8.04 4.00 5.20
N ALA A 111 -7.70 4.96 4.36
CA ALA A 111 -6.89 6.11 4.74
C ALA A 111 -7.80 7.31 5.01
N ALA A 112 -7.30 8.27 5.81
CA ALA A 112 -7.97 9.56 5.95
C ALA A 112 -8.01 10.24 4.58
N SER A 113 -9.15 10.83 4.23
CA SER A 113 -9.30 11.59 2.99
C SER A 113 -8.29 12.73 2.96
N SER A 114 -7.46 12.80 1.92
CA SER A 114 -6.66 13.99 1.67
C SER A 114 -7.49 14.89 0.76
N ALA A 115 -7.86 16.06 1.23
CA ALA A 115 -8.72 17.04 0.54
C ALA A 115 -8.17 17.52 -0.82
N ALA A 116 -7.02 17.02 -1.27
CA ALA A 116 -6.29 17.55 -2.41
C ALA A 116 -6.62 16.88 -3.76
N GLN A 117 -7.29 15.74 -3.80
CA GLN A 117 -7.53 14.99 -5.05
C GLN A 117 -8.94 14.45 -5.09
N SER A 118 -9.82 15.10 -5.84
CA SER A 118 -11.13 14.52 -6.17
C SER A 118 -10.98 13.60 -7.38
N SER A 119 -11.29 12.30 -7.22
CA SER A 119 -11.35 11.40 -8.36
C SER A 119 -12.75 11.43 -8.99
N ALA A 120 -12.81 11.35 -10.33
CA ALA A 120 -14.07 11.32 -11.07
C ALA A 120 -14.92 10.06 -10.76
N THR A 121 -14.30 9.01 -10.24
CA THR A 121 -14.95 7.73 -9.90
C THR A 121 -15.59 7.72 -8.50
N GLY A 122 -15.37 8.74 -7.68
CA GLY A 122 -15.90 8.79 -6.32
C GLY A 122 -15.13 7.91 -5.30
N LEU A 123 -14.03 7.31 -5.71
CA LEU A 123 -13.10 6.53 -4.88
C LEU A 123 -11.68 6.97 -5.18
N GLN A 124 -10.89 7.20 -4.15
CA GLN A 124 -9.45 7.43 -4.27
C GLN A 124 -8.69 6.18 -3.84
N VAL A 125 -7.59 5.89 -4.52
CA VAL A 125 -6.72 4.76 -4.18
C VAL A 125 -5.28 5.21 -4.11
N ASP A 126 -4.66 4.97 -2.95
CA ASP A 126 -3.24 5.21 -2.69
C ASP A 126 -2.48 3.89 -2.68
N LEU A 127 -1.24 3.90 -3.16
CA LEU A 127 -0.32 2.78 -3.00
C LEU A 127 0.68 3.09 -1.88
N ALA A 128 0.92 2.11 -1.02
CA ALA A 128 1.93 2.16 0.02
C ALA A 128 2.91 1.00 -0.17
N ALA A 129 4.16 1.31 -0.48
CA ALA A 129 5.22 0.31 -0.50
C ALA A 129 5.63 -0.06 0.93
N ASN A 130 6.08 -1.29 1.11
CA ASN A 130 6.63 -1.73 2.38
C ASN A 130 8.04 -1.13 2.55
N GLU A 131 8.14 -0.07 3.33
CA GLU A 131 9.43 0.54 3.68
C GLU A 131 10.09 -0.27 4.81
N VAL A 132 11.40 -0.43 4.70
CA VAL A 132 12.18 -1.03 5.78
C VAL A 132 12.08 -0.13 7.01
N GLY A 133 11.57 -0.66 8.11
CA GLY A 133 11.45 0.07 9.37
C GLY A 133 12.82 0.57 9.87
N VAL A 134 12.80 1.57 10.74
CA VAL A 134 14.00 2.09 11.38
C VAL A 134 14.69 0.94 12.11
N GLN A 135 15.92 0.63 11.70
CA GLN A 135 16.71 -0.40 12.37
C GLN A 135 17.19 0.14 13.74
N PRO A 136 17.06 -0.62 14.83
CA PRO A 136 17.61 -0.20 16.11
C PRO A 136 19.11 -0.08 15.99
N HIS A 137 19.64 1.07 16.40
CA HIS A 137 21.07 1.23 16.59
C HIS A 137 21.50 0.35 17.75
N LEU A 138 22.22 -0.72 17.46
CA LEU A 138 22.90 -1.47 18.50
C LEU A 138 23.92 -0.53 19.16
N ASN A 139 23.88 -0.42 20.49
CA ASN A 139 24.92 0.29 21.24
C ASN A 139 26.28 -0.24 20.81
N ARG A 140 27.11 0.64 20.23
CA ARG A 140 28.50 0.28 19.97
C ARG A 140 29.12 -0.06 21.33
N PRO A 141 29.85 -1.17 21.47
CA PRO A 141 30.53 -1.46 22.69
C PRO A 141 31.47 -0.26 23.00
N VAL A 142 31.30 0.33 24.15
CA VAL A 142 32.18 1.40 24.62
C VAL A 142 33.53 0.73 24.84
N VAL A 143 34.51 1.05 23.99
CA VAL A 143 35.91 0.62 24.19
C VAL A 143 36.46 1.46 25.32
N VAL A 144 36.45 0.93 26.51
CA VAL A 144 37.12 1.52 27.67
C VAL A 144 38.62 1.31 27.52
N ASN A 145 39.37 2.36 27.76
CA ASN A 145 40.83 2.28 27.85
C ASN A 145 41.26 1.28 28.96
N PRO A 146 42.46 0.69 28.90
CA PRO A 146 42.95 -0.24 29.94
C PRO A 146 42.85 0.28 31.36
N ASP A 147 42.81 1.60 31.56
CA ASP A 147 42.67 2.27 32.83
C ASP A 147 41.20 2.49 33.28
N GLY A 148 40.22 1.95 32.55
CA GLY A 148 38.81 2.03 32.92
C GLY A 148 38.15 3.38 32.69
N GLY A 149 38.82 4.34 32.05
CA GLY A 149 38.25 5.64 31.64
C GLY A 149 37.52 5.59 30.32
N ASN A 150 36.45 6.40 30.17
CA ASN A 150 35.83 6.61 28.88
C ASN A 150 36.84 7.25 27.91
N ALA A 151 36.87 6.78 26.65
CA ALA A 151 37.59 7.49 25.60
C ALA A 151 37.06 8.94 25.56
N GLU A 152 37.98 9.92 25.70
CA GLU A 152 37.59 11.32 25.58
C GLU A 152 36.94 11.57 24.22
N GLU A 153 35.68 12.03 24.24
CA GLU A 153 35.01 12.56 23.05
C GLU A 153 35.85 13.76 22.58
N PRO A 154 36.22 13.82 21.27
CA PRO A 154 36.89 15.00 20.76
C PRO A 154 35.98 16.22 20.92
N GLU A 155 36.47 17.22 21.71
CA GLU A 155 35.73 18.46 21.90
C GLU A 155 35.40 19.12 20.57
N GLU A 156 34.10 19.19 20.25
CA GLU A 156 33.62 19.95 19.09
C GLU A 156 33.91 21.44 19.35
N LYS A 157 34.89 21.98 18.65
CA LYS A 157 35.20 23.41 18.70
C LYS A 157 33.99 24.21 18.26
N SER A 158 33.42 24.96 19.20
CA SER A 158 32.31 25.87 18.92
C SER A 158 32.66 26.83 17.76
N LEU A 159 31.67 27.07 16.87
CA LEU A 159 31.78 27.99 15.74
C LEU A 159 32.18 29.42 16.09
N LEU A 160 32.21 29.77 17.38
CA LEU A 160 32.64 31.08 17.91
C LEU A 160 34.14 31.16 18.24
N GLN A 161 34.93 30.10 18.04
CA GLN A 161 36.36 30.07 18.24
C GLN A 161 37.20 30.10 16.95
N ARG A 162 36.59 30.54 15.86
CA ARG A 162 37.29 30.69 14.58
C ARG A 162 37.48 32.15 14.25
#